data_6adb4e9ffecc3588b5133728fb8153d9
#
_entry.id   6adb4e9ffecc3588b5133728fb8153d9
#
_cell.length_a   1.000
_cell.length_b   1.000
_cell.length_c   1.000
_cell.angle_alpha   90.00
_cell.angle_beta   90.00
_cell.angle_gamma   90.00
#
_symmetry.space_group_name_H-M   'P 1'
#
loop_
_entity.id
_entity.type
_entity.pdbx_description
1 polymer ?
#
loop_
_entity_poly.entity_id
_entity_poly.type
_entity_poly.pdbx_seq_one_letter_code
_entity_poly.pdbx_strand_id
1 'polypeptide(L)'
;PVLAHTAIKNIKNSWLSREALALGLYALGLTILIVLFFFEANQIFRFIIELAVLGAGIYGIYAQSMIYRIKARPSWNKKETTKIFFNVSYIGLLLVSLILVLNNHYSTASVILPLALFIAYLQYEELKRLKDFYSSLDEKTKNFYQLNKTKFLYEVNFKKHLDFRTKSLYVGSLGLPLFTMFLLANESYSFTIFI
;
A
#
# COMPACT_ATOMS: atom_id res chain seq x y z
N PRO A 1 9.04 -23.25 -15.56
CA PRO A 1 10.23 -22.53 -16.08
C PRO A 1 9.99 -21.81 -17.40
N VAL A 2 9.23 -22.42 -18.37
CA VAL A 2 8.96 -21.80 -19.68
C VAL A 2 8.25 -20.45 -19.58
N LEU A 3 7.29 -20.31 -18.65
CA LEU A 3 6.53 -19.08 -18.42
C LEU A 3 7.39 -17.93 -17.87
N ALA A 4 8.36 -18.22 -17.01
CA ALA A 4 9.25 -17.19 -16.46
C ALA A 4 10.16 -16.61 -17.56
N HIS A 5 10.70 -17.44 -18.46
CA HIS A 5 11.53 -16.99 -19.57
C HIS A 5 10.74 -16.13 -20.59
N THR A 6 9.46 -16.48 -20.86
CA THR A 6 8.57 -15.66 -21.70
C THR A 6 8.21 -14.33 -21.04
N ALA A 7 8.04 -14.30 -19.71
CA ALA A 7 7.80 -13.07 -18.97
C ALA A 7 8.99 -12.11 -19.10
N ILE A 8 10.23 -12.59 -18.96
CA ILE A 8 11.44 -11.78 -19.10
C ILE A 8 11.57 -11.20 -20.52
N LYS A 9 11.28 -11.97 -21.55
CA LYS A 9 11.32 -11.50 -22.96
C LYS A 9 10.32 -10.38 -23.25
N ASN A 10 9.19 -10.35 -22.54
CA ASN A 10 8.11 -9.39 -22.75
C ASN A 10 8.14 -8.16 -21.81
N ILE A 11 9.23 -7.94 -21.06
CA ILE A 11 9.34 -6.84 -20.10
C ILE A 11 9.04 -5.47 -20.74
N LYS A 12 9.48 -5.25 -21.98
CA LYS A 12 9.27 -3.97 -22.67
C LYS A 12 7.79 -3.68 -22.97
N ASN A 13 6.98 -4.73 -23.19
CA ASN A 13 5.61 -4.61 -23.69
C ASN A 13 4.54 -4.98 -22.69
N SER A 14 4.90 -5.66 -21.59
CA SER A 14 3.92 -6.19 -20.60
C SER A 14 4.16 -5.66 -19.20
N TRP A 15 3.16 -5.01 -18.64
CA TRP A 15 3.18 -4.56 -17.25
C TRP A 15 3.21 -5.73 -16.26
N LEU A 16 2.56 -6.85 -16.59
CA LEU A 16 2.61 -8.07 -15.79
C LEU A 16 4.05 -8.62 -15.68
N SER A 17 4.80 -8.57 -16.80
CA SER A 17 6.20 -9.00 -16.79
C SER A 17 7.10 -8.08 -15.96
N ARG A 18 6.81 -6.77 -15.96
CA ARG A 18 7.52 -5.78 -15.13
C ARG A 18 7.24 -5.99 -13.65
N GLU A 19 5.97 -6.24 -13.29
CA GLU A 19 5.57 -6.58 -11.93
C GLU A 19 6.29 -7.84 -11.44
N ALA A 20 6.25 -8.92 -12.23
CA ALA A 20 6.90 -10.19 -11.89
C ALA A 20 8.41 -10.02 -11.67
N LEU A 21 9.08 -9.22 -12.53
CA LEU A 21 10.50 -8.90 -12.36
C LEU A 21 10.74 -8.10 -11.07
N ALA A 22 9.94 -7.06 -10.82
CA ALA A 22 10.09 -6.21 -9.65
C ALA A 22 9.91 -7.01 -8.35
N LEU A 23 8.89 -7.86 -8.28
CA LEU A 23 8.64 -8.74 -7.13
C LEU A 23 9.77 -9.77 -6.95
N GLY A 24 10.29 -10.32 -8.05
CA GLY A 24 11.44 -11.23 -8.02
C GLY A 24 12.70 -10.55 -7.47
N LEU A 25 13.00 -9.33 -7.93
CA LEU A 25 14.13 -8.53 -7.42
C LEU A 25 13.94 -8.12 -5.96
N TYR A 26 12.71 -7.76 -5.58
CA TYR A 26 12.35 -7.45 -4.19
C TYR A 26 12.59 -8.66 -3.27
N ALA A 27 12.09 -9.83 -3.64
CA ALA A 27 12.26 -11.06 -2.86
C ALA A 27 13.75 -11.48 -2.77
N LEU A 28 14.48 -11.40 -3.88
CA LEU A 28 15.92 -11.67 -3.90
C LEU A 28 16.68 -10.70 -2.99
N GLY A 29 16.37 -9.42 -3.08
CA GLY A 29 17.00 -8.39 -2.25
C GLY A 29 16.73 -8.59 -0.76
N LEU A 30 15.50 -8.96 -0.36
CA LEU A 30 15.19 -9.32 1.02
C LEU A 30 16.00 -10.54 1.48
N THR A 31 16.14 -11.56 0.64
CA THR A 31 16.97 -12.74 0.95
C THR A 31 18.42 -12.34 1.19
N ILE A 32 18.97 -11.47 0.32
CA ILE A 32 20.33 -10.94 0.48
C ILE A 32 20.45 -10.16 1.80
N LEU A 33 19.48 -9.30 2.13
CA LEU A 33 19.51 -8.56 3.40
C LEU A 33 19.52 -9.47 4.63
N ILE A 34 18.75 -10.55 4.61
CA ILE A 34 18.74 -11.55 5.69
C ILE A 34 20.14 -12.16 5.83
N VAL A 35 20.76 -12.57 4.71
CA VAL A 35 22.12 -13.14 4.71
C VAL A 35 23.13 -12.12 5.25
N LEU A 36 23.09 -10.87 4.78
CA LEU A 36 23.99 -9.79 5.22
C LEU A 36 23.84 -9.46 6.71
N PHE A 37 22.64 -9.66 7.27
CA PHE A 37 22.39 -9.49 8.70
C PHE A 37 23.14 -10.57 9.52
N PHE A 38 23.10 -11.84 9.10
CA PHE A 38 23.79 -12.92 9.80
C PHE A 38 25.31 -12.87 9.70
N PHE A 39 25.85 -12.29 8.61
CA PHE A 39 27.30 -12.18 8.40
C PHE A 39 27.88 -10.83 8.84
N GLU A 40 27.13 -10.01 9.59
CA GLU A 40 27.57 -8.68 10.09
C GLU A 40 28.24 -7.82 9.00
N ALA A 41 27.68 -7.86 7.79
CA ALA A 41 28.27 -7.19 6.63
C ALA A 41 28.37 -5.68 6.84
N ASN A 42 29.28 -5.04 6.09
CA ASN A 42 29.52 -3.60 6.10
C ASN A 42 28.21 -2.81 5.99
N GLN A 43 28.01 -1.87 6.89
CA GLN A 43 26.78 -1.05 7.01
C GLN A 43 26.46 -0.29 5.72
N ILE A 44 27.47 0.25 5.02
CA ILE A 44 27.26 0.98 3.76
C ILE A 44 26.72 0.06 2.69
N PHE A 45 27.29 -1.14 2.57
CA PHE A 45 26.84 -2.13 1.58
C PHE A 45 25.40 -2.57 1.87
N ARG A 46 25.07 -2.81 3.15
CA ARG A 46 23.70 -3.14 3.58
C ARG A 46 22.71 -2.03 3.21
N PHE A 47 23.06 -0.78 3.49
CA PHE A 47 22.24 0.38 3.15
C PHE A 47 21.96 0.50 1.64
N ILE A 48 22.95 0.23 0.78
CA ILE A 48 22.75 0.23 -0.67
C ILE A 48 21.73 -0.82 -1.10
N ILE A 49 21.82 -2.04 -0.53
CA ILE A 49 20.86 -3.11 -0.83
C ILE A 49 19.46 -2.75 -0.30
N GLU A 50 19.34 -2.15 0.89
CA GLU A 50 18.06 -1.66 1.43
C GLU A 50 17.38 -0.65 0.48
N LEU A 51 18.14 0.31 -0.06
CA LEU A 51 17.63 1.26 -1.05
C LEU A 51 17.19 0.57 -2.35
N ALA A 52 17.94 -0.41 -2.82
CA ALA A 52 17.59 -1.17 -4.02
C ALA A 52 16.30 -1.99 -3.82
N VAL A 53 16.14 -2.62 -2.66
CA VAL A 53 14.93 -3.36 -2.27
C VAL A 53 13.72 -2.43 -2.18
N LEU A 54 13.89 -1.26 -1.54
CA LEU A 54 12.84 -0.24 -1.46
C LEU A 54 12.42 0.22 -2.87
N GLY A 55 13.37 0.51 -3.74
CA GLY A 55 13.12 0.90 -5.13
C GLY A 55 12.38 -0.18 -5.92
N ALA A 56 12.77 -1.44 -5.78
CA ALA A 56 12.09 -2.58 -6.39
C ALA A 56 10.64 -2.73 -5.89
N GLY A 57 10.41 -2.55 -4.58
CA GLY A 57 9.07 -2.59 -3.98
C GLY A 57 8.16 -1.48 -4.51
N ILE A 58 8.65 -0.24 -4.53
CA ILE A 58 7.92 0.94 -5.07
C ILE A 58 7.59 0.72 -6.55
N TYR A 59 8.55 0.27 -7.34
CA TYR A 59 8.34 -0.01 -8.76
C TYR A 59 7.36 -1.18 -8.97
N GLY A 60 7.38 -2.20 -8.12
CA GLY A 60 6.43 -3.30 -8.11
C GLY A 60 4.99 -2.84 -7.92
N ILE A 61 4.74 -2.00 -6.92
CA ILE A 61 3.41 -1.39 -6.66
C ILE A 61 2.96 -0.55 -7.88
N TYR A 62 3.87 0.23 -8.46
CA TYR A 62 3.57 1.01 -9.67
C TYR A 62 3.19 0.10 -10.84
N ALA A 63 4.00 -0.92 -11.14
CA ALA A 63 3.75 -1.87 -12.22
C ALA A 63 2.42 -2.59 -12.04
N GLN A 64 2.11 -3.02 -10.80
CA GLN A 64 0.82 -3.62 -10.44
C GLN A 64 -0.34 -2.66 -10.73
N SER A 65 -0.25 -1.40 -10.35
CA SER A 65 -1.29 -0.40 -10.63
C SER A 65 -1.53 -0.24 -12.14
N MET A 66 -0.48 -0.30 -12.96
CA MET A 66 -0.55 -0.13 -14.41
C MET A 66 -1.22 -1.31 -15.13
N ILE A 67 -1.22 -2.53 -14.54
CA ILE A 67 -1.98 -3.67 -15.07
C ILE A 67 -3.48 -3.38 -15.08
N TYR A 68 -3.97 -2.63 -14.08
CA TYR A 68 -5.38 -2.27 -13.99
C TYR A 68 -5.74 -1.05 -14.85
N ARG A 69 -4.77 -0.17 -15.17
CA ARG A 69 -4.96 1.04 -15.97
C ARG A 69 -4.95 0.78 -17.47
N ILE A 70 -5.85 -0.08 -17.95
CA ILE A 70 -6.02 -0.38 -19.38
C ILE A 70 -7.22 0.35 -19.96
N LYS A 71 -7.13 0.74 -21.24
CA LYS A 71 -8.20 1.45 -21.97
C LYS A 71 -9.55 0.69 -21.98
N ALA A 72 -9.49 -0.64 -21.98
CA ALA A 72 -10.68 -1.50 -21.96
C ALA A 72 -11.45 -1.46 -20.63
N ARG A 73 -10.88 -0.88 -19.57
CA ARG A 73 -11.52 -0.76 -18.25
C ARG A 73 -11.55 0.69 -17.79
N PRO A 74 -12.48 1.53 -18.31
CA PRO A 74 -12.51 2.97 -18.03
C PRO A 74 -12.64 3.31 -16.54
N SER A 75 -13.27 2.45 -15.75
CA SER A 75 -13.41 2.59 -14.30
C SER A 75 -12.08 2.56 -13.55
N TRP A 76 -11.08 1.83 -14.08
CA TRP A 76 -9.75 1.67 -13.50
C TRP A 76 -8.67 2.48 -14.23
N ASN A 77 -8.97 2.96 -15.45
CA ASN A 77 -8.01 3.71 -16.25
C ASN A 77 -7.90 5.17 -15.83
N LYS A 78 -7.61 5.41 -14.55
CA LYS A 78 -7.48 6.73 -13.94
C LYS A 78 -6.19 6.82 -13.12
N LYS A 79 -5.69 8.04 -12.94
CA LYS A 79 -4.51 8.30 -12.09
C LYS A 79 -4.77 7.93 -10.62
N GLU A 80 -6.01 8.05 -10.18
CA GLU A 80 -6.49 7.70 -8.85
C GLU A 80 -6.27 6.21 -8.54
N THR A 81 -6.33 5.33 -9.54
CA THR A 81 -6.01 3.91 -9.37
C THR A 81 -4.59 3.70 -8.85
N THR A 82 -3.61 4.39 -9.43
CA THR A 82 -2.22 4.30 -8.96
C THR A 82 -2.09 4.83 -7.52
N LYS A 83 -2.73 5.94 -7.19
CA LYS A 83 -2.74 6.49 -5.83
C LYS A 83 -3.32 5.48 -4.82
N ILE A 84 -4.45 4.85 -5.15
CA ILE A 84 -5.09 3.82 -4.31
C ILE A 84 -4.12 2.67 -4.03
N PHE A 85 -3.36 2.21 -5.04
CA PHE A 85 -2.37 1.15 -4.86
C PHE A 85 -1.23 1.58 -3.93
N PHE A 86 -0.69 2.78 -4.11
CA PHE A 86 0.36 3.30 -3.23
C PHE A 86 -0.15 3.55 -1.80
N ASN A 87 -1.36 4.08 -1.66
CA ASN A 87 -1.91 4.37 -0.35
C ASN A 87 -2.14 3.12 0.50
N VAL A 88 -2.30 1.93 -0.10
CA VAL A 88 -2.41 0.67 0.67
C VAL A 88 -1.16 0.40 1.53
N SER A 89 -0.02 1.02 1.19
CA SER A 89 1.21 0.91 2.00
C SER A 89 1.05 1.38 3.46
N TYR A 90 -0.01 2.16 3.79
CA TYR A 90 -0.29 2.56 5.18
C TYR A 90 -0.45 1.35 6.12
N ILE A 91 -0.97 0.22 5.62
CA ILE A 91 -1.13 -1.01 6.40
C ILE A 91 0.25 -1.52 6.84
N GLY A 92 1.22 -1.56 5.92
CA GLY A 92 2.60 -1.94 6.23
C GLY A 92 3.24 -1.00 7.26
N LEU A 93 3.04 0.32 7.10
CA LEU A 93 3.56 1.31 8.05
C LEU A 93 2.94 1.17 9.45
N LEU A 94 1.63 0.88 9.55
CA LEU A 94 0.97 0.61 10.83
C LEU A 94 1.53 -0.64 11.50
N LEU A 95 1.74 -1.72 10.75
CA LEU A 95 2.35 -2.95 11.28
C LEU A 95 3.79 -2.71 11.76
N VAL A 96 4.58 -1.98 10.97
CA VAL A 96 5.95 -1.61 11.37
C VAL A 96 5.94 -0.75 12.62
N SER A 97 5.05 0.25 12.74
CA SER A 97 4.94 1.08 13.94
C SER A 97 4.57 0.25 15.18
N LEU A 98 3.67 -0.72 15.05
CA LEU A 98 3.31 -1.63 16.12
C LEU A 98 4.50 -2.49 16.56
N ILE A 99 5.23 -3.09 15.61
CA ILE A 99 6.42 -3.90 15.89
C ILE A 99 7.48 -3.05 16.61
N LEU A 100 7.70 -1.81 16.19
CA LEU A 100 8.66 -0.91 16.83
C LEU A 100 8.27 -0.58 18.27
N VAL A 101 6.98 -0.34 18.54
CA VAL A 101 6.48 -0.12 19.91
C VAL A 101 6.71 -1.36 20.77
N LEU A 102 6.39 -2.55 20.27
CA LEU A 102 6.59 -3.81 20.99
C LEU A 102 8.08 -4.11 21.29
N ASN A 103 9.00 -3.54 20.50
CA ASN A 103 10.44 -3.64 20.70
C ASN A 103 11.05 -2.40 21.39
N ASN A 104 10.25 -1.54 22.03
CA ASN A 104 10.67 -0.35 22.78
C ASN A 104 11.37 0.74 21.93
N HIS A 105 11.17 0.73 20.59
CA HIS A 105 11.69 1.76 19.68
C HIS A 105 10.69 2.91 19.49
N TYR A 106 10.31 3.57 20.60
CA TYR A 106 9.23 4.56 20.63
C TYR A 106 9.51 5.81 19.79
N SER A 107 10.75 6.29 19.75
CA SER A 107 11.13 7.47 18.96
C SER A 107 10.90 7.28 17.47
N THR A 108 11.25 6.12 16.94
CA THR A 108 11.02 5.78 15.52
C THR A 108 9.54 5.54 15.25
N ALA A 109 8.85 4.85 16.15
CA ALA A 109 7.41 4.59 16.04
C ALA A 109 6.59 5.90 16.00
N SER A 110 6.97 6.92 16.82
CA SER A 110 6.31 8.22 16.86
C SER A 110 6.39 9.01 15.55
N VAL A 111 7.37 8.75 14.70
CA VAL A 111 7.49 9.35 13.36
C VAL A 111 6.71 8.56 12.32
N ILE A 112 6.77 7.23 12.38
CA ILE A 112 6.12 6.36 11.36
C ILE A 112 4.60 6.37 11.51
N LEU A 113 4.09 6.42 12.74
CA LEU A 113 2.65 6.38 13.01
C LEU A 113 1.87 7.56 12.39
N PRO A 114 2.27 8.83 12.56
CA PRO A 114 1.61 9.96 11.88
C PRO A 114 1.68 9.86 10.37
N LEU A 115 2.79 9.36 9.81
CA LEU A 115 2.92 9.13 8.37
C LEU A 115 1.91 8.09 7.88
N ALA A 116 1.76 6.98 8.60
CA ALA A 116 0.77 5.95 8.29
C ALA A 116 -0.66 6.50 8.32
N LEU A 117 -0.99 7.30 9.34
CA LEU A 117 -2.29 7.96 9.47
C LEU A 117 -2.56 8.95 8.32
N PHE A 118 -1.56 9.74 7.95
CA PHE A 118 -1.67 10.65 6.82
C PHE A 118 -1.97 9.91 5.51
N ILE A 119 -1.26 8.80 5.24
CA ILE A 119 -1.51 7.99 4.04
C ILE A 119 -2.89 7.32 4.11
N ALA A 120 -3.33 6.86 5.29
CA ALA A 120 -4.68 6.32 5.48
C ALA A 120 -5.77 7.39 5.19
N TYR A 121 -5.54 8.64 5.61
CA TYR A 121 -6.41 9.77 5.27
C TYR A 121 -6.46 10.02 3.75
N LEU A 122 -5.30 10.00 3.07
CA LEU A 122 -5.26 10.12 1.61
C LEU A 122 -6.04 9.00 0.92
N GLN A 123 -5.96 7.78 1.43
CA GLN A 123 -6.74 6.65 0.91
C GLN A 123 -8.24 6.87 1.07
N TYR A 124 -8.67 7.38 2.22
CA TYR A 124 -10.07 7.71 2.47
C TYR A 124 -10.58 8.78 1.48
N GLU A 125 -9.82 9.84 1.28
CA GLU A 125 -10.16 10.91 0.33
C GLU A 125 -10.30 10.38 -1.11
N GLU A 126 -9.39 9.52 -1.57
CA GLU A 126 -9.48 8.95 -2.92
C GLU A 126 -10.71 8.02 -3.06
N LEU A 127 -11.06 7.25 -2.03
CA LEU A 127 -12.27 6.42 -2.04
C LEU A 127 -13.55 7.27 -2.05
N LYS A 128 -13.57 8.38 -1.30
CA LYS A 128 -14.67 9.34 -1.30
C LYS A 128 -14.85 9.97 -2.67
N ARG A 129 -13.78 10.49 -3.29
CA ARG A 129 -13.79 11.03 -4.64
C ARG A 129 -14.30 10.03 -5.67
N LEU A 130 -13.94 8.77 -5.54
CA LEU A 130 -14.41 7.71 -6.40
C LEU A 130 -15.92 7.51 -6.25
N LYS A 131 -16.44 7.52 -5.03
CA LYS A 131 -17.88 7.43 -4.73
C LYS A 131 -18.61 8.62 -5.32
N ASP A 132 -18.12 9.84 -5.09
CA ASP A 132 -18.75 11.08 -5.60
C ASP A 132 -18.76 11.11 -7.14
N PHE A 133 -17.69 10.63 -7.77
CA PHE A 133 -17.63 10.48 -9.23
C PHE A 133 -18.72 9.54 -9.75
N TYR A 134 -18.95 8.39 -9.13
CA TYR A 134 -19.99 7.46 -9.56
C TYR A 134 -21.40 7.98 -9.27
N SER A 135 -21.59 8.76 -8.20
CA SER A 135 -22.90 9.36 -7.89
C SER A 135 -23.29 10.48 -8.87
N SER A 136 -22.29 11.24 -9.39
CA SER A 136 -22.48 12.34 -10.34
C SER A 136 -22.41 11.92 -11.82
N LEU A 137 -22.45 10.62 -12.12
CA LEU A 137 -22.33 10.10 -13.48
C LEU A 137 -23.53 10.50 -14.34
N ASP A 138 -23.30 11.26 -15.42
CA ASP A 138 -24.30 11.69 -16.39
C ASP A 138 -24.16 10.92 -17.72
N GLU A 139 -25.27 10.80 -18.49
CA GLU A 139 -25.30 10.15 -19.80
C GLU A 139 -24.36 10.77 -20.83
N LYS A 140 -24.05 12.06 -20.69
CA LYS A 140 -23.06 12.76 -21.50
C LYS A 140 -21.61 12.36 -21.23
N THR A 141 -21.36 11.61 -20.15
CA THR A 141 -20.00 11.18 -19.77
C THR A 141 -19.46 10.20 -20.79
N LYS A 142 -18.23 10.42 -21.23
CA LYS A 142 -17.54 9.46 -22.12
C LYS A 142 -17.49 8.07 -21.47
N ASN A 143 -17.87 7.03 -22.24
CA ASN A 143 -17.96 5.64 -21.76
C ASN A 143 -19.05 5.43 -20.68
N PHE A 144 -20.11 6.23 -20.69
CA PHE A 144 -21.20 6.15 -19.71
C PHE A 144 -21.71 4.71 -19.47
N TYR A 145 -22.01 3.95 -20.51
CA TYR A 145 -22.54 2.58 -20.36
C TYR A 145 -21.61 1.67 -19.56
N GLN A 146 -20.30 1.74 -19.80
CA GLN A 146 -19.32 0.91 -19.08
C GLN A 146 -19.15 1.38 -17.64
N LEU A 147 -19.17 2.69 -17.41
CA LEU A 147 -19.07 3.29 -16.08
C LEU A 147 -20.35 3.05 -15.27
N ASN A 148 -21.53 3.13 -15.91
CA ASN A 148 -22.82 2.88 -15.27
C ASN A 148 -22.95 1.39 -14.85
N LYS A 149 -22.46 0.46 -15.65
CA LYS A 149 -22.36 -0.94 -15.24
C LYS A 149 -21.50 -1.10 -13.99
N THR A 150 -20.39 -0.40 -13.90
CA THR A 150 -19.52 -0.42 -12.71
C THR A 150 -20.21 0.23 -11.52
N LYS A 151 -20.93 1.35 -11.74
CA LYS A 151 -21.77 2.01 -10.72
C LYS A 151 -22.81 1.04 -10.17
N PHE A 152 -23.55 0.35 -11.02
CA PHE A 152 -24.55 -0.64 -10.61
C PHE A 152 -23.93 -1.77 -9.76
N LEU A 153 -22.78 -2.30 -10.17
CA LEU A 153 -22.06 -3.30 -9.38
C LEU A 153 -21.66 -2.74 -8.01
N TYR A 154 -21.25 -1.50 -7.96
CA TYR A 154 -20.83 -0.82 -6.74
C TYR A 154 -22.00 -0.60 -5.78
N GLU A 155 -23.14 -0.09 -6.28
CA GLU A 155 -24.29 0.31 -5.48
C GLU A 155 -25.19 -0.86 -5.10
N VAL A 156 -25.28 -1.92 -5.92
CA VAL A 156 -26.19 -3.05 -5.73
C VAL A 156 -25.44 -4.30 -5.24
N ASN A 157 -24.52 -4.82 -6.05
CA ASN A 157 -23.92 -6.13 -5.77
C ASN A 157 -22.87 -6.08 -4.67
N PHE A 158 -22.08 -5.01 -4.60
CA PHE A 158 -20.95 -4.90 -3.66
C PHE A 158 -21.16 -3.91 -2.54
N LYS A 159 -22.35 -3.32 -2.40
CA LYS A 159 -22.64 -2.31 -1.38
C LYS A 159 -22.23 -2.77 0.03
N LYS A 160 -22.64 -3.98 0.44
CA LYS A 160 -22.28 -4.54 1.75
C LYS A 160 -20.78 -4.70 1.93
N HIS A 161 -20.08 -5.16 0.90
CA HIS A 161 -18.62 -5.33 0.94
C HIS A 161 -17.86 -4.00 0.97
N LEU A 162 -18.38 -2.98 0.30
CA LEU A 162 -17.81 -1.64 0.32
C LEU A 162 -18.05 -0.94 1.64
N ASP A 163 -19.24 -1.06 2.22
CA ASP A 163 -19.54 -0.54 3.55
C ASP A 163 -18.66 -1.24 4.60
N PHE A 164 -18.50 -2.55 4.50
CA PHE A 164 -17.59 -3.31 5.36
C PHE A 164 -16.14 -2.86 5.18
N ARG A 165 -15.65 -2.71 3.93
CA ARG A 165 -14.31 -2.23 3.64
C ARG A 165 -14.08 -0.82 4.17
N THR A 166 -15.04 0.08 4.00
CA THR A 166 -14.95 1.45 4.50
C THR A 166 -14.90 1.47 6.02
N LYS A 167 -15.78 0.70 6.69
CA LYS A 167 -15.77 0.54 8.16
C LYS A 167 -14.47 -0.08 8.66
N SER A 168 -13.98 -1.14 8.00
CA SER A 168 -12.70 -1.78 8.35
C SER A 168 -11.52 -0.84 8.17
N LEU A 169 -11.56 0.05 7.18
CA LEU A 169 -10.56 1.08 6.96
C LEU A 169 -10.58 2.12 8.10
N TYR A 170 -11.76 2.54 8.54
CA TYR A 170 -11.91 3.40 9.72
C TYR A 170 -11.41 2.73 10.99
N VAL A 171 -11.85 1.51 11.26
CA VAL A 171 -11.44 0.76 12.46
C VAL A 171 -9.93 0.49 12.44
N GLY A 172 -9.39 0.05 11.30
CA GLY A 172 -7.96 -0.22 11.16
C GLY A 172 -7.09 1.03 11.19
N SER A 173 -7.54 2.12 10.58
CA SER A 173 -6.79 3.38 10.54
C SER A 173 -6.90 4.22 11.82
N LEU A 174 -7.91 4.00 12.63
CA LEU A 174 -8.10 4.68 13.92
C LEU A 174 -7.80 3.77 15.11
N GLY A 175 -8.29 2.54 15.10
CA GLY A 175 -8.16 1.61 16.21
C GLY A 175 -6.73 1.20 16.50
N LEU A 176 -5.99 0.80 15.48
CA LEU A 176 -4.60 0.37 15.64
C LEU A 176 -3.67 1.53 16.08
N PRO A 177 -3.75 2.74 15.47
CA PRO A 177 -3.00 3.88 15.94
C PRO A 177 -3.37 4.33 17.36
N LEU A 178 -4.65 4.34 17.71
CA LEU A 178 -5.08 4.66 19.07
C LEU A 178 -4.53 3.64 20.08
N PHE A 179 -4.53 2.36 19.72
CA PHE A 179 -3.92 1.32 20.56
C PHE A 179 -2.40 1.50 20.69
N THR A 180 -1.68 1.83 19.61
CA THR A 180 -0.25 2.12 19.68
C THR A 180 0.04 3.40 20.46
N MET A 181 -0.79 4.44 20.34
CA MET A 181 -0.67 5.67 21.15
C MET A 181 -0.94 5.39 22.63
N PHE A 182 -1.92 4.54 22.93
CA PHE A 182 -2.19 4.11 24.31
C PHE A 182 -0.99 3.38 24.92
N LEU A 183 -0.36 2.49 24.17
CA LEU A 183 0.87 1.81 24.62
C LEU A 183 2.01 2.81 24.84
N LEU A 184 2.22 3.75 23.91
CA LEU A 184 3.21 4.81 24.05
C LEU A 184 2.97 5.70 25.29
N ALA A 185 1.72 6.04 25.58
CA ALA A 185 1.36 6.84 26.74
C ALA A 185 1.64 6.11 28.06
N ASN A 186 1.28 4.82 28.15
CA ASN A 186 1.52 4.03 29.36
C ASN A 186 3.00 3.85 29.68
N GLU A 187 3.85 3.67 28.67
CA GLU A 187 5.29 3.57 28.86
C GLU A 187 5.93 4.89 29.32
N SER A 188 5.45 6.05 28.81
CA SER A 188 5.94 7.36 29.26
C SER A 188 5.56 7.64 30.72
N TYR A 189 4.47 7.10 31.23
CA TYR A 189 4.09 7.21 32.64
C TYR A 189 4.94 6.31 33.56
N SER A 190 5.34 5.13 33.11
CA SER A 190 6.21 4.25 33.90
C SER A 190 7.62 4.81 34.07
N PHE A 191 8.11 5.60 33.11
CA PHE A 191 9.44 6.26 33.20
C PHE A 191 9.46 7.45 34.17
N THR A 192 8.33 8.13 34.39
CA THR A 192 8.22 9.28 35.32
C THR A 192 8.04 8.86 36.80
N ILE A 193 7.72 7.60 37.07
CA ILE A 193 7.56 7.09 38.46
C ILE A 193 8.88 6.54 39.02
N PHE A 194 9.93 6.36 38.19
CA PHE A 194 11.24 5.85 38.58
C PHE A 194 12.34 6.93 38.67
N ILE A 195 12.02 8.23 38.52
CA ILE A 195 12.89 9.36 38.81
C ILE A 195 12.38 10.09 40.06
#